data_74fc78c2e218b32055536104d54b7f48
#
_entry.id   74fc78c2e218b32055536104d54b7f48
#
_cell.length_a   1.000
_cell.length_b   1.000
_cell.length_c   1.000
_cell.angle_alpha   90.00
_cell.angle_beta   90.00
_cell.angle_gamma   90.00
#
_symmetry.space_group_name_H-M   'P 1'
#
loop_
_entity.id
_entity.type
_entity.pdbx_description
1 polymer ?
#
loop_
_entity_poly.entity_id
_entity_poly.type
_entity_poly.pdbx_seq_one_letter_code
_entity_poly.pdbx_strand_id
1 'polypeptide(L)'
;NQSALNDLMSLERVEVIKGPQSTLFGKNSSAGVISITTKLPENEFGGKIQITGGDYGLQKIGGTVTGPISENTSFRITASTHERDGYTKNLNTGNEINDRDRYSVRAQLLSEVSDRLTLRLIVDSDSADENCCTTSALTNGAATLGFASVIGPMLGKPVIKNPVDPFGYETYLDKEPRTKIDTSGISFHVDYEMENVKFKSITAYRESEQEVFDGDVD
;
A
#
# COMPACT_ATOMS: atom_id res chain seq x y z
N ASN A 1 -0.95 8.07 0.53
CA ASN A 1 -1.79 6.90 0.83
C ASN A 1 -1.10 5.63 0.33
N GLN A 2 -0.33 4.97 1.20
CA GLN A 2 0.38 3.72 0.85
C GLN A 2 -0.60 2.54 0.64
N SER A 3 -1.76 2.56 1.29
CA SER A 3 -2.79 1.53 1.17
C SER A 3 -3.41 1.40 -0.23
N ALA A 4 -3.44 2.48 -1.02
CA ALA A 4 -4.02 2.46 -2.36
C ALA A 4 -3.23 1.63 -3.38
N LEU A 5 -2.00 1.23 -3.06
CA LEU A 5 -1.11 0.48 -3.94
C LEU A 5 -1.05 -1.02 -3.63
N ASN A 6 -1.76 -1.49 -2.61
CA ASN A 6 -1.68 -2.88 -2.18
C ASN A 6 -2.42 -3.85 -3.11
N ASP A 7 -3.54 -3.45 -3.72
CA ASP A 7 -4.31 -4.30 -4.62
C ASP A 7 -4.01 -3.99 -6.09
N LEU A 8 -2.89 -4.48 -6.59
CA LEU A 8 -2.54 -4.40 -8.00
C LEU A 8 -3.03 -5.62 -8.82
N MET A 9 -3.68 -6.60 -8.18
CA MET A 9 -4.03 -7.88 -8.82
C MET A 9 -5.20 -7.80 -9.79
N SER A 10 -6.14 -6.88 -9.56
CA SER A 10 -7.38 -6.77 -10.34
C SER A 10 -7.54 -5.38 -10.94
N LEU A 11 -6.47 -4.85 -11.51
CA LEU A 11 -6.50 -3.56 -12.20
C LEU A 11 -7.02 -3.70 -13.62
N GLU A 12 -7.88 -2.76 -14.00
CA GLU A 12 -8.23 -2.52 -15.38
C GLU A 12 -7.21 -1.57 -16.03
N ARG A 13 -6.93 -0.43 -15.36
CA ARG A 13 -5.94 0.55 -15.84
C ARG A 13 -5.38 1.40 -14.70
N VAL A 14 -4.19 1.94 -14.97
CA VAL A 14 -3.55 2.99 -14.17
C VAL A 14 -3.27 4.17 -15.09
N GLU A 15 -3.75 5.35 -14.71
CA GLU A 15 -3.57 6.58 -15.47
C GLU A 15 -2.72 7.55 -14.67
N VAL A 16 -1.65 8.06 -15.27
CA VAL A 16 -0.78 9.08 -14.66
C VAL A 16 -1.02 10.40 -15.39
N ILE A 17 -1.72 11.30 -14.73
CA ILE A 17 -2.08 12.62 -15.26
C ILE A 17 -1.11 13.64 -14.68
N LYS A 18 -0.26 14.22 -15.50
CA LYS A 18 0.79 15.17 -15.08
C LYS A 18 0.25 16.61 -15.07
N GLY A 19 0.78 17.41 -14.16
CA GLY A 19 0.43 18.81 -14.01
C GLY A 19 -0.78 19.04 -13.09
N PRO A 20 -1.15 20.31 -12.83
CA PRO A 20 -2.23 20.68 -11.92
C PRO A 20 -3.59 20.15 -12.38
N GLN A 21 -4.26 19.39 -11.55
CA GLN A 21 -5.56 18.76 -11.82
C GLN A 21 -6.64 19.15 -10.82
N SER A 22 -6.46 20.25 -10.11
CA SER A 22 -7.33 20.67 -9.00
C SER A 22 -8.79 20.90 -9.39
N THR A 23 -9.05 21.23 -10.65
CA THR A 23 -10.41 21.47 -11.16
C THR A 23 -11.27 20.20 -11.16
N LEU A 24 -10.68 19.04 -11.47
CA LEU A 24 -11.40 17.77 -11.57
C LEU A 24 -11.21 16.89 -10.33
N PHE A 25 -10.02 16.93 -9.72
CA PHE A 25 -9.63 16.02 -8.64
C PHE A 25 -9.51 16.69 -7.27
N GLY A 26 -9.86 17.97 -7.16
CA GLY A 26 -9.88 18.72 -5.91
C GLY A 26 -8.49 19.25 -5.49
N LYS A 27 -8.45 19.90 -4.33
CA LYS A 27 -7.21 20.43 -3.75
C LYS A 27 -6.23 19.27 -3.51
N ASN A 28 -4.96 19.46 -3.49
CA ASN A 28 -3.89 18.48 -3.30
C ASN A 28 -3.46 17.73 -4.59
N SER A 29 -3.94 18.14 -5.76
CA SER A 29 -3.52 17.62 -7.06
C SER A 29 -2.71 18.63 -7.87
N SER A 30 -1.80 19.35 -7.19
CA SER A 30 -0.97 20.41 -7.78
C SER A 30 0.12 19.87 -8.72
N ALA A 31 0.66 18.70 -8.45
CA ALA A 31 1.72 18.08 -9.26
C ALA A 31 1.18 17.07 -10.28
N GLY A 32 0.02 16.50 -10.02
CA GLY A 32 -0.60 15.48 -10.86
C GLY A 32 -1.50 14.53 -10.08
N VAL A 33 -2.04 13.54 -10.78
CA VAL A 33 -2.93 12.51 -10.24
C VAL A 33 -2.52 11.14 -10.76
N ILE A 34 -2.52 10.15 -9.90
CA ILE A 34 -2.50 8.74 -10.29
C ILE A 34 -3.91 8.20 -10.07
N SER A 35 -4.58 7.85 -11.17
CA SER A 35 -5.93 7.27 -11.17
C SER A 35 -5.83 5.76 -11.36
N ILE A 36 -6.40 5.00 -10.43
CA ILE A 36 -6.38 3.54 -10.45
C ILE A 36 -7.81 3.05 -10.61
N THR A 37 -8.07 2.33 -11.68
CA THR A 37 -9.37 1.72 -11.95
C THR A 37 -9.25 0.22 -11.78
N THR A 38 -10.09 -0.35 -10.92
CA THR A 38 -10.17 -1.80 -10.71
C THR A 38 -11.17 -2.43 -11.68
N LYS A 39 -10.93 -3.68 -12.08
CA LYS A 39 -11.86 -4.43 -12.92
C LYS A 39 -13.22 -4.57 -12.26
N LEU A 40 -14.25 -4.50 -13.07
CA LEU A 40 -15.62 -4.78 -12.66
C LEU A 40 -15.85 -6.30 -12.49
N PRO A 41 -16.84 -6.70 -11.69
CA PRO A 41 -17.38 -8.06 -11.76
C PRO A 41 -17.81 -8.45 -13.17
N GLU A 42 -17.61 -9.71 -13.54
CA GLU A 42 -17.94 -10.27 -14.86
C GLU A 42 -19.02 -11.35 -14.72
N ASN A 43 -19.89 -11.45 -15.71
CA ASN A 43 -20.96 -12.46 -15.74
C ASN A 43 -20.49 -13.85 -16.22
N GLU A 44 -19.21 -13.99 -16.49
CA GLU A 44 -18.57 -15.28 -16.77
C GLU A 44 -17.70 -15.68 -15.59
N PHE A 45 -17.73 -16.95 -15.20
CA PHE A 45 -16.88 -17.44 -14.14
C PHE A 45 -15.43 -17.46 -14.60
N GLY A 46 -14.59 -16.77 -13.86
CA GLY A 46 -13.17 -16.65 -14.16
C GLY A 46 -12.34 -16.34 -12.92
N GLY A 47 -11.05 -16.53 -13.06
CA GLY A 47 -10.13 -16.22 -11.96
C GLY A 47 -8.68 -16.20 -12.40
N LYS A 48 -7.85 -15.65 -11.52
CA LYS A 48 -6.40 -15.61 -11.68
C LYS A 48 -5.74 -15.80 -10.33
N ILE A 49 -4.70 -16.61 -10.30
CA ILE A 49 -3.80 -16.73 -9.14
C ILE A 49 -2.42 -16.30 -9.61
N GLN A 50 -1.71 -15.58 -8.76
CA GLN A 50 -0.33 -15.17 -9.00
C GLN A 50 0.49 -15.43 -7.74
N ILE A 51 1.63 -16.10 -7.92
CA ILE A 51 2.59 -16.39 -6.87
C ILE A 51 3.93 -15.84 -7.33
N THR A 52 4.60 -15.09 -6.47
CA THR A 52 5.94 -14.55 -6.72
C THR A 52 6.82 -14.88 -5.53
N GLY A 53 7.98 -15.47 -5.78
CA GLY A 53 9.04 -15.68 -4.79
C GLY A 53 10.30 -14.91 -5.19
N GLY A 54 11.13 -14.56 -4.22
CA GLY A 54 12.37 -13.82 -4.47
C GLY A 54 13.31 -13.84 -3.27
N ASP A 55 14.34 -13.02 -3.33
CA ASP A 55 15.32 -12.90 -2.26
C ASP A 55 14.69 -12.33 -0.98
N TYR A 56 15.36 -12.52 0.14
CA TYR A 56 14.90 -12.12 1.47
C TYR A 56 13.55 -12.74 1.86
N GLY A 57 13.34 -14.01 1.53
CA GLY A 57 12.09 -14.68 1.85
C GLY A 57 10.85 -14.09 1.16
N LEU A 58 11.03 -13.29 0.09
CA LEU A 58 9.91 -12.64 -0.61
C LEU A 58 8.87 -13.66 -1.04
N GLN A 59 7.65 -13.47 -0.55
CA GLN A 59 6.46 -14.20 -0.94
C GLN A 59 5.34 -13.21 -1.24
N LYS A 60 4.83 -13.25 -2.48
CA LYS A 60 3.59 -12.56 -2.85
C LYS A 60 2.62 -13.59 -3.38
N ILE A 61 1.49 -13.68 -2.76
CA ILE A 61 0.40 -14.56 -3.20
C ILE A 61 -0.83 -13.68 -3.40
N GLY A 62 -1.42 -13.77 -4.57
CA GLY A 62 -2.62 -13.03 -4.85
C GLY A 62 -3.55 -13.81 -5.75
N GLY A 63 -4.84 -13.55 -5.61
CA GLY A 63 -5.86 -14.19 -6.41
C GLY A 63 -7.07 -13.30 -6.61
N THR A 64 -7.75 -13.51 -7.72
CA THR A 64 -9.05 -12.93 -8.00
C THR A 64 -9.97 -14.00 -8.57
N VAL A 65 -11.22 -13.94 -8.17
CA VAL A 65 -12.31 -14.76 -8.73
C VAL A 65 -13.47 -13.84 -9.06
N THR A 66 -14.13 -14.09 -10.16
CA THR A 66 -15.32 -13.36 -10.61
C THR A 66 -16.32 -14.34 -11.19
N GLY A 67 -17.59 -13.99 -11.20
CA GLY A 67 -18.62 -14.81 -11.81
C GLY A 67 -20.03 -14.32 -11.51
N PRO A 68 -21.05 -14.93 -12.14
CA PRO A 68 -22.43 -14.61 -11.90
C PRO A 68 -22.92 -15.18 -10.55
N ILE A 69 -23.79 -14.42 -9.89
CA ILE A 69 -24.63 -14.88 -8.78
C ILE A 69 -26.04 -15.15 -9.32
N SER A 70 -26.49 -14.30 -10.26
CA SER A 70 -27.75 -14.45 -11.01
C SER A 70 -27.56 -13.89 -12.42
N GLU A 71 -28.61 -13.93 -13.24
CA GLU A 71 -28.57 -13.40 -14.61
C GLU A 71 -28.11 -11.94 -14.69
N ASN A 72 -28.48 -11.13 -13.68
CA ASN A 72 -28.21 -9.69 -13.65
C ASN A 72 -27.24 -9.27 -12.53
N THR A 73 -26.63 -10.21 -11.83
CA THR A 73 -25.77 -9.89 -10.69
C THR A 73 -24.49 -10.72 -10.73
N SER A 74 -23.37 -10.05 -10.69
CA SER A 74 -22.04 -10.66 -10.67
C SER A 74 -21.22 -10.20 -9.47
N PHE A 75 -20.23 -11.00 -9.11
CA PHE A 75 -19.29 -10.70 -8.04
C PHE A 75 -17.85 -10.75 -8.52
N ARG A 76 -16.99 -10.04 -7.79
CA ARG A 76 -15.53 -10.18 -7.88
C ARG A 76 -14.93 -10.11 -6.49
N ILE A 77 -14.10 -11.07 -6.14
CA ILE A 77 -13.32 -11.08 -4.90
C ILE A 77 -11.85 -11.12 -5.30
N THR A 78 -11.06 -10.25 -4.70
CA THR A 78 -9.61 -10.18 -4.87
C THR A 78 -8.97 -10.20 -3.50
N ALA A 79 -7.94 -11.02 -3.31
CA ALA A 79 -7.15 -11.06 -2.09
C ALA A 79 -5.67 -11.18 -2.43
N SER A 80 -4.81 -10.57 -1.63
CA SER A 80 -3.36 -10.68 -1.79
C SER A 80 -2.63 -10.55 -0.45
N THR A 81 -1.47 -11.23 -0.37
CA THR A 81 -0.48 -11.05 0.68
C THR A 81 0.87 -10.69 0.06
N HIS A 82 1.68 -9.94 0.80
CA HIS A 82 3.03 -9.58 0.41
C HIS A 82 3.91 -9.58 1.65
N GLU A 83 4.69 -10.63 1.78
CA GLU A 83 5.65 -10.81 2.86
C GLU A 83 7.07 -10.79 2.30
N ARG A 84 8.00 -10.18 3.05
CA ARG A 84 9.42 -10.18 2.76
C ARG A 84 10.19 -9.81 4.01
N ASP A 85 11.22 -10.56 4.32
CA ASP A 85 12.13 -10.26 5.43
C ASP A 85 12.87 -8.93 5.22
N GLY A 86 13.32 -8.32 6.30
CA GLY A 86 14.15 -7.13 6.26
C GLY A 86 15.47 -7.39 5.53
N TYR A 87 15.99 -6.40 4.87
CA TYR A 87 17.29 -6.48 4.18
C TYR A 87 18.35 -5.56 4.79
N THR A 88 17.99 -4.76 5.79
CA THR A 88 18.91 -3.90 6.52
C THR A 88 19.10 -4.43 7.93
N LYS A 89 20.32 -4.81 8.27
CA LYS A 89 20.63 -5.34 9.59
C LYS A 89 20.88 -4.22 10.60
N ASN A 90 20.13 -4.22 11.68
CA ASN A 90 20.41 -3.34 12.81
C ASN A 90 21.46 -4.01 13.73
N LEU A 91 22.63 -3.42 13.79
CA LEU A 91 23.75 -3.98 14.55
C LEU A 91 23.63 -3.78 16.07
N ASN A 92 22.75 -2.88 16.52
CA ASN A 92 22.49 -2.69 17.95
C ASN A 92 21.51 -3.72 18.50
N THR A 93 20.47 -4.05 17.75
CA THR A 93 19.42 -4.99 18.18
C THR A 93 19.60 -6.39 17.63
N GLY A 94 20.30 -6.51 16.47
CA GLY A 94 20.47 -7.77 15.74
C GLY A 94 19.29 -8.08 14.79
N ASN A 95 18.25 -7.25 14.76
CA ASN A 95 17.08 -7.45 13.92
C ASN A 95 17.34 -7.02 12.47
N GLU A 96 16.51 -7.53 11.57
CA GLU A 96 16.45 -7.10 10.17
C GLU A 96 15.25 -6.18 9.98
N ILE A 97 15.48 -5.02 9.40
CA ILE A 97 14.49 -3.97 9.17
C ILE A 97 14.34 -3.67 7.68
N ASN A 98 13.37 -2.86 7.31
CA ASN A 98 12.89 -2.67 5.95
C ASN A 98 12.19 -3.92 5.37
N ASP A 99 11.47 -4.63 6.22
CA ASP A 99 10.61 -5.75 5.87
C ASP A 99 9.34 -5.32 5.10
N ARG A 100 8.51 -6.29 4.77
CA ARG A 100 7.16 -6.10 4.21
C ARG A 100 6.24 -7.15 4.81
N ASP A 101 5.14 -6.68 5.37
CA ASP A 101 4.02 -7.52 5.79
C ASP A 101 2.71 -6.80 5.47
N ARG A 102 2.04 -7.26 4.42
CA ARG A 102 0.82 -6.62 3.90
C ARG A 102 -0.21 -7.66 3.50
N TYR A 103 -1.46 -7.35 3.75
CA TYR A 103 -2.55 -8.04 3.09
C TYR A 103 -3.59 -7.05 2.54
N SER A 104 -4.33 -7.48 1.56
CA SER A 104 -5.45 -6.75 0.96
C SER A 104 -6.56 -7.70 0.58
N VAL A 105 -7.78 -7.31 0.88
CA VAL A 105 -8.99 -8.03 0.45
C VAL A 105 -10.00 -7.03 -0.07
N ARG A 106 -10.58 -7.30 -1.24
CA ARG A 106 -11.67 -6.52 -1.83
C ARG A 106 -12.74 -7.43 -2.39
N ALA A 107 -13.98 -7.14 -2.02
CA ALA A 107 -15.16 -7.78 -2.59
C ALA A 107 -16.02 -6.73 -3.32
N GLN A 108 -16.54 -7.10 -4.46
CA GLN A 108 -17.41 -6.25 -5.28
C GLN A 108 -18.64 -7.04 -5.71
N LEU A 109 -19.75 -6.36 -5.73
CA LEU A 109 -21.03 -6.82 -6.26
C LEU A 109 -21.51 -5.83 -7.29
N LEU A 110 -21.87 -6.28 -8.47
CA LEU A 110 -22.43 -5.49 -9.54
C LEU A 110 -23.79 -6.07 -9.91
N SER A 111 -24.82 -5.24 -9.89
CA SER A 111 -26.19 -5.66 -10.26
C SER A 111 -26.75 -4.72 -11.32
N GLU A 112 -27.10 -5.27 -12.47
CA GLU A 112 -27.81 -4.60 -13.56
C GLU A 112 -29.31 -4.80 -13.35
N VAL A 113 -29.90 -3.97 -12.44
CA VAL A 113 -31.31 -4.11 -12.01
C VAL A 113 -32.26 -3.93 -13.19
N SER A 114 -31.91 -3.08 -14.15
CA SER A 114 -32.60 -2.85 -15.40
C SER A 114 -31.62 -2.28 -16.43
N ASP A 115 -32.09 -2.17 -17.70
CA ASP A 115 -31.31 -1.52 -18.79
C ASP A 115 -30.87 -0.07 -18.46
N ARG A 116 -31.46 0.53 -17.44
CA ARG A 116 -31.21 1.92 -17.04
C ARG A 116 -30.60 2.07 -15.64
N LEU A 117 -30.56 1.02 -14.83
CA LEU A 117 -30.12 1.09 -13.44
C LEU A 117 -29.06 0.03 -13.14
N THR A 118 -27.86 0.50 -12.86
CA THR A 118 -26.75 -0.33 -12.37
C THR A 118 -26.38 0.07 -10.95
N LEU A 119 -26.27 -0.92 -10.08
CA LEU A 119 -25.83 -0.78 -8.70
C LEU A 119 -24.51 -1.51 -8.50
N ARG A 120 -23.57 -0.89 -7.76
CA ARG A 120 -22.30 -1.52 -7.40
C ARG A 120 -22.02 -1.30 -5.92
N LEU A 121 -21.73 -2.38 -5.22
CA LEU A 121 -21.25 -2.38 -3.84
C LEU A 121 -19.79 -2.82 -3.83
N ILE A 122 -18.96 -2.12 -3.08
CA ILE A 122 -17.55 -2.46 -2.86
C ILE A 122 -17.29 -2.45 -1.36
N VAL A 123 -16.61 -3.49 -0.88
CA VAL A 123 -16.08 -3.59 0.48
C VAL A 123 -14.62 -3.94 0.38
N ASP A 124 -13.76 -3.23 1.11
CA ASP A 124 -12.32 -3.50 1.12
C ASP A 124 -11.72 -3.39 2.52
N SER A 125 -10.64 -4.13 2.73
CA SER A 125 -9.80 -4.07 3.93
C SER A 125 -8.35 -4.33 3.54
N ASP A 126 -7.46 -3.46 4.01
CA ASP A 126 -6.03 -3.51 3.77
C ASP A 126 -5.29 -3.32 5.10
N SER A 127 -4.19 -4.03 5.28
CA SER A 127 -3.26 -3.83 6.39
C SER A 127 -1.82 -3.85 5.91
N ALA A 128 -0.99 -3.07 6.57
CA ALA A 128 0.46 -3.10 6.45
C ALA A 128 1.06 -2.93 7.85
N ASP A 129 1.94 -3.85 8.26
CA ASP A 129 2.67 -3.79 9.54
C ASP A 129 4.16 -4.05 9.22
N GLU A 130 4.95 -2.99 9.18
CA GLU A 130 6.30 -3.03 8.63
C GLU A 130 7.29 -2.32 9.57
N ASN A 131 8.46 -2.93 9.77
CA ASN A 131 9.58 -2.26 10.42
C ASN A 131 10.35 -1.47 9.36
N CYS A 132 9.86 -0.30 9.05
CA CYS A 132 10.33 0.54 7.93
C CYS A 132 10.23 2.02 8.35
N CYS A 133 10.96 2.94 7.85
CA CYS A 133 11.91 2.87 6.76
C CYS A 133 13.20 3.54 7.20
N THR A 134 14.28 2.82 7.19
CA THR A 134 15.61 3.38 7.47
C THR A 134 16.45 3.42 6.20
N THR A 135 17.39 4.35 6.19
CA THR A 135 18.34 4.53 5.09
C THR A 135 19.76 4.58 5.65
N SER A 136 20.71 4.04 4.89
CA SER A 136 22.13 4.23 5.22
C SER A 136 22.59 5.64 4.89
N ALA A 137 23.48 6.20 5.71
CA ALA A 137 24.10 7.47 5.41
C ALA A 137 24.99 7.37 4.18
N LEU A 138 25.00 8.42 3.34
CA LEU A 138 25.93 8.52 2.22
C LEU A 138 27.31 9.02 2.67
N THR A 139 27.34 9.92 3.65
CA THR A 139 28.57 10.48 4.22
C THR A 139 28.35 10.84 5.67
N ASN A 140 29.37 10.71 6.48
CA ASN A 140 29.37 11.25 7.84
C ASN A 140 30.00 12.64 7.83
N GLY A 141 29.23 13.67 8.21
CA GLY A 141 29.74 15.01 8.41
C GLY A 141 30.67 15.11 9.62
N ALA A 142 31.51 16.17 9.68
CA ALA A 142 32.41 16.38 10.80
C ALA A 142 31.69 16.50 12.16
N ALA A 143 30.50 17.08 12.19
CA ALA A 143 29.67 17.18 13.40
C ALA A 143 29.19 15.82 13.87
N THR A 144 28.71 14.96 12.94
CA THR A 144 28.27 13.59 13.21
C THR A 144 29.42 12.74 13.75
N LEU A 145 30.62 12.84 13.13
CA LEU A 145 31.80 12.12 13.60
C LEU A 145 32.26 12.62 15.00
N GLY A 146 32.21 13.92 15.23
CA GLY A 146 32.54 14.51 16.55
C GLY A 146 31.57 14.02 17.62
N PHE A 147 30.29 14.05 17.37
CA PHE A 147 29.28 13.53 18.29
C PHE A 147 29.49 12.02 18.58
N ALA A 148 29.60 11.21 17.53
CA ALA A 148 29.79 9.78 17.67
C ALA A 148 31.07 9.40 18.41
N SER A 149 32.16 10.19 18.29
CA SER A 149 33.42 9.93 19.00
C SER A 149 33.31 10.12 20.53
N VAL A 150 32.31 10.87 20.98
CA VAL A 150 32.05 11.14 22.40
C VAL A 150 30.97 10.16 22.91
N ILE A 151 29.86 10.05 22.21
CA ILE A 151 28.70 9.29 22.68
C ILE A 151 28.92 7.79 22.56
N GLY A 152 29.52 7.29 21.49
CA GLY A 152 29.81 5.88 21.32
C GLY A 152 30.57 5.26 22.49
N PRO A 153 31.73 5.82 22.91
CA PRO A 153 32.43 5.35 24.10
C PRO A 153 31.63 5.46 25.40
N MET A 154 30.79 6.48 25.55
CA MET A 154 29.92 6.62 26.73
C MET A 154 28.85 5.55 26.80
N LEU A 155 28.32 5.12 25.66
CA LEU A 155 27.33 4.05 25.56
C LEU A 155 27.96 2.66 25.47
N GLY A 156 29.28 2.58 25.29
CA GLY A 156 29.98 1.30 25.10
C GLY A 156 29.68 0.60 23.76
N LYS A 157 29.13 1.32 22.78
CA LYS A 157 28.76 0.79 21.46
C LYS A 157 28.89 1.86 20.38
N PRO A 158 29.07 1.45 19.11
CA PRO A 158 28.98 2.39 17.98
C PRO A 158 27.58 2.97 17.85
N VAL A 159 27.49 4.24 17.48
CA VAL A 159 26.22 4.94 17.20
C VAL A 159 26.05 5.25 15.70
N ILE A 160 27.13 5.13 14.91
CA ILE A 160 27.11 5.32 13.45
C ILE A 160 28.04 4.33 12.76
N LYS A 161 27.75 4.02 11.50
CA LYS A 161 28.68 3.29 10.61
C LYS A 161 29.82 4.18 10.16
N ASN A 162 31.07 3.83 10.53
CA ASN A 162 32.26 4.55 10.10
C ASN A 162 33.42 3.55 9.82
N PRO A 163 34.00 3.50 8.62
CA PRO A 163 33.64 4.31 7.46
C PRO A 163 32.22 4.02 6.94
N VAL A 164 31.62 5.00 6.27
CA VAL A 164 30.30 4.85 5.67
C VAL A 164 30.34 3.78 4.57
N ASP A 165 29.37 2.89 4.61
CA ASP A 165 29.07 1.95 3.54
C ASP A 165 27.59 2.05 3.18
N PRO A 166 27.21 2.89 2.21
CA PRO A 166 25.82 3.10 1.83
C PRO A 166 25.12 1.85 1.29
N PHE A 167 25.91 0.88 0.83
CA PHE A 167 25.41 -0.37 0.23
C PHE A 167 25.60 -1.59 1.14
N GLY A 168 26.10 -1.38 2.35
CA GLY A 168 26.32 -2.47 3.32
C GLY A 168 25.06 -2.93 4.03
N TYR A 169 23.92 -2.21 3.83
CA TYR A 169 22.65 -2.52 4.44
C TYR A 169 22.73 -2.76 5.96
N GLU A 170 23.47 -1.91 6.64
CA GLU A 170 23.66 -1.94 8.11
C GLU A 170 23.31 -0.60 8.74
N THR A 171 22.75 -0.65 9.94
CA THR A 171 22.41 0.52 10.76
C THR A 171 22.66 0.25 12.24
N TYR A 172 22.65 1.30 13.07
CA TYR A 172 22.89 1.23 14.52
C TYR A 172 21.73 1.81 15.34
N LEU A 173 20.50 1.62 14.93
CA LEU A 173 19.35 2.17 15.61
C LEU A 173 19.13 1.54 16.99
N ASP A 174 18.91 2.37 18.00
CA ASP A 174 18.51 1.92 19.31
C ASP A 174 17.01 1.63 19.38
N LYS A 175 16.23 2.37 18.60
CA LYS A 175 14.79 2.19 18.45
C LYS A 175 14.45 2.02 16.98
N GLU A 176 13.85 0.91 16.65
CA GLU A 176 13.49 0.56 15.28
C GLU A 176 12.21 1.28 14.85
N PRO A 177 12.18 1.82 13.62
CA PRO A 177 10.97 2.40 13.07
C PRO A 177 9.94 1.31 12.79
N ARG A 178 8.68 1.57 13.09
CA ARG A 178 7.57 0.70 12.75
C ARG A 178 6.42 1.53 12.20
N THR A 179 5.83 1.05 11.15
CA THR A 179 4.63 1.65 10.55
C THR A 179 3.55 0.59 10.46
N LYS A 180 2.42 0.84 11.14
CA LYS A 180 1.23 0.01 11.02
C LYS A 180 0.11 0.87 10.42
N ILE A 181 -0.52 0.37 9.37
CA ILE A 181 -1.63 1.04 8.68
C ILE A 181 -2.72 0.03 8.45
N ASP A 182 -3.88 0.25 9.05
CA ASP A 182 -5.10 -0.50 8.80
C ASP A 182 -6.12 0.40 8.11
N THR A 183 -6.68 -0.06 7.01
CA THR A 183 -7.75 0.65 6.30
C THR A 183 -8.89 -0.29 5.97
N SER A 184 -10.10 0.22 6.07
CA SER A 184 -11.29 -0.48 5.62
C SER A 184 -12.29 0.48 5.00
N GLY A 185 -13.14 -0.03 4.14
CA GLY A 185 -14.12 0.81 3.49
C GLY A 185 -15.29 0.04 2.88
N ILE A 186 -16.37 0.77 2.76
CA ILE A 186 -17.55 0.36 2.00
C ILE A 186 -17.96 1.50 1.08
N SER A 187 -18.28 1.19 -0.17
CA SER A 187 -18.82 2.18 -1.09
C SER A 187 -19.97 1.60 -1.92
N PHE A 188 -20.99 2.44 -2.11
CA PHE A 188 -22.17 2.12 -2.89
C PHE A 188 -22.29 3.10 -4.05
N HIS A 189 -22.38 2.56 -5.26
CA HIS A 189 -22.50 3.32 -6.50
C HIS A 189 -23.86 3.06 -7.13
N VAL A 190 -24.46 4.12 -7.63
CA VAL A 190 -25.71 4.08 -8.39
C VAL A 190 -25.48 4.81 -9.70
N ASP A 191 -25.62 4.10 -10.79
CA ASP A 191 -25.62 4.64 -12.15
C ASP A 191 -27.01 4.50 -12.74
N TYR A 192 -27.68 5.62 -13.04
CA TYR A 192 -29.03 5.65 -13.60
C TYR A 192 -29.09 6.44 -14.89
N GLU A 193 -29.47 5.80 -15.98
CA GLU A 193 -29.60 6.42 -17.29
C GLU A 193 -31.04 6.79 -17.60
N MET A 194 -31.32 8.09 -17.73
CA MET A 194 -32.56 8.64 -18.27
C MET A 194 -32.37 8.98 -19.74
N GLU A 195 -33.46 9.27 -20.44
CA GLU A 195 -33.42 9.55 -21.88
C GLU A 195 -32.39 10.63 -22.29
N ASN A 196 -32.24 11.68 -21.49
CA ASN A 196 -31.38 12.82 -21.79
C ASN A 196 -30.34 13.14 -20.68
N VAL A 197 -30.35 12.39 -19.59
CA VAL A 197 -29.51 12.66 -18.42
C VAL A 197 -28.97 11.36 -17.83
N LYS A 198 -27.68 11.36 -17.50
CA LYS A 198 -27.07 10.29 -16.71
C LYS A 198 -26.89 10.79 -15.29
N PHE A 199 -27.45 10.06 -14.34
CA PHE A 199 -27.27 10.30 -12.91
C PHE A 199 -26.28 9.28 -12.35
N LYS A 200 -25.24 9.79 -11.67
CA LYS A 200 -24.28 8.96 -10.97
C LYS A 200 -24.15 9.41 -9.52
N SER A 201 -24.31 8.49 -8.59
CA SER A 201 -24.10 8.71 -7.17
C SER A 201 -23.05 7.74 -6.64
N ILE A 202 -22.15 8.26 -5.80
CA ILE A 202 -21.16 7.45 -5.07
C ILE A 202 -21.25 7.87 -3.61
N THR A 203 -21.62 6.92 -2.75
CA THR A 203 -21.65 7.10 -1.30
C THR A 203 -20.64 6.14 -0.69
N ALA A 204 -19.73 6.65 0.14
CA ALA A 204 -18.68 5.83 0.73
C ALA A 204 -18.44 6.20 2.19
N TYR A 205 -18.10 5.18 2.97
CA TYR A 205 -17.52 5.31 4.30
C TYR A 205 -16.17 4.62 4.30
N ARG A 206 -15.15 5.29 4.83
CA ARG A 206 -13.80 4.73 4.94
C ARG A 206 -13.19 5.11 6.28
N GLU A 207 -12.57 4.13 6.91
CA GLU A 207 -11.78 4.27 8.12
C GLU A 207 -10.31 3.97 7.80
N SER A 208 -9.42 4.71 8.43
CA SER A 208 -7.98 4.50 8.33
C SER A 208 -7.33 4.80 9.66
N GLU A 209 -6.68 3.82 10.22
CA GLU A 209 -5.86 3.94 11.42
C GLU A 209 -4.39 3.83 11.02
N GLN A 210 -3.57 4.72 11.53
CA GLN A 210 -2.15 4.73 11.26
C GLN A 210 -1.38 4.94 12.55
N GLU A 211 -0.55 3.97 12.89
CA GLU A 211 0.43 4.05 13.96
C GLU A 211 1.83 4.12 13.32
N VAL A 212 2.51 5.22 13.57
CA VAL A 212 3.90 5.41 13.12
C VAL A 212 4.75 5.61 14.35
N PHE A 213 5.68 4.70 14.55
CA PHE A 213 6.74 4.85 15.52
C PHE A 213 8.00 5.29 14.76
N ASP A 214 8.36 6.55 14.91
CA ASP A 214 9.63 7.03 14.40
C ASP A 214 10.75 6.34 15.17
N GLY A 215 11.57 5.62 14.42
CA GLY A 215 12.80 5.08 14.95
C GLY A 215 13.79 6.19 15.29
N ASP A 216 14.88 5.81 15.87
CA ASP A 216 16.01 6.69 16.08
C ASP A 216 16.60 7.11 14.73
N VAL A 217 17.02 8.35 14.61
CA VAL A 217 17.57 8.94 13.37
C VAL A 217 19.06 9.18 13.58
N ASP A 218 19.78 8.16 13.94
CA ASP A 218 21.24 8.24 14.14
C ASP A 218 22.02 8.48 12.84
#